data_edc749cd4a0f4e0fd332e48a0e65bdff
#
_entry.id   edc749cd4a0f4e0fd332e48a0e65bdff
#
_cell.length_a   1.000
_cell.length_b   1.000
_cell.length_c   1.000
_cell.angle_alpha   90.00
_cell.angle_beta   90.00
_cell.angle_gamma   90.00
#
_symmetry.space_group_name_H-M   'P 1'
#
loop_
_entity.id
_entity.type
_entity.pdbx_description
1 polymer ?
#
loop_
_entity_poly.entity_id
_entity_poly.type
_entity_poly.pdbx_seq_one_letter_code
_entity_poly.pdbx_strand_id
1 'polypeptide(L)'
;FEDDNLFRYVQYSISEICKYLELDTEILVSSDIDVDHDLQGEERVISICKKMEASIYINPIGGKNMYSNDIFTEQELELQFLQSQLYEYPQFQGAFVPWLSILDIIMFNNKEKVRQYLTGYELV
;
A
#
# COMPACT_ATOMS: atom_id res chain seq x y z
N PHE A 1 -8.19 -8.85 -19.69
CA PHE A 1 -7.48 -9.81 -18.85
C PHE A 1 -8.47 -10.87 -18.38
N GLU A 2 -8.26 -12.10 -18.77
CA GLU A 2 -9.06 -13.25 -18.34
C GLU A 2 -8.13 -14.20 -17.58
N ASP A 3 -8.34 -14.34 -16.27
CA ASP A 3 -7.60 -15.26 -15.41
C ASP A 3 -8.50 -15.66 -14.23
N ASP A 4 -8.61 -16.95 -13.96
CA ASP A 4 -9.42 -17.50 -12.86
C ASP A 4 -8.70 -17.38 -11.50
N ASN A 5 -7.45 -16.94 -11.47
CA ASN A 5 -6.68 -16.78 -10.26
C ASN A 5 -6.84 -15.37 -9.69
N LEU A 6 -7.52 -15.25 -8.54
CA LEU A 6 -7.79 -13.98 -7.88
C LEU A 6 -6.51 -13.18 -7.57
N PHE A 7 -5.43 -13.86 -7.15
CA PHE A 7 -4.16 -13.17 -6.86
C PHE A 7 -3.62 -12.48 -8.11
N ARG A 8 -3.55 -13.18 -9.24
CA ARG A 8 -3.07 -12.61 -10.51
C ARG A 8 -3.94 -11.46 -10.99
N TYR A 9 -5.26 -11.58 -10.82
CA TYR A 9 -6.19 -10.51 -11.15
C TYR A 9 -5.91 -9.25 -10.33
N VAL A 10 -5.76 -9.38 -9.00
CA VAL A 10 -5.47 -8.26 -8.10
C VAL A 10 -4.10 -7.66 -8.40
N GLN A 11 -3.06 -8.48 -8.56
CA GLN A 11 -1.72 -8.02 -8.92
C GLN A 11 -1.71 -7.24 -10.24
N TYR A 12 -2.38 -7.76 -11.25
CA TYR A 12 -2.53 -7.08 -12.54
C TYR A 12 -3.23 -5.73 -12.39
N SER A 13 -4.34 -5.68 -11.63
CA SER A 13 -5.09 -4.43 -11.42
C SER A 13 -4.25 -3.35 -10.73
N ILE A 14 -3.46 -3.72 -9.72
CA ILE A 14 -2.53 -2.80 -9.04
C ILE A 14 -1.47 -2.30 -10.02
N SER A 15 -0.86 -3.20 -10.78
CA SER A 15 0.19 -2.86 -11.75
C SER A 15 -0.32 -1.90 -12.84
N GLU A 16 -1.53 -2.11 -13.36
CA GLU A 16 -2.12 -1.20 -14.36
C GLU A 16 -2.46 0.18 -13.77
N ILE A 17 -2.89 0.24 -12.50
CA ILE A 17 -3.11 1.52 -11.82
C ILE A 17 -1.78 2.26 -11.64
N CYS A 18 -0.73 1.59 -11.17
CA CYS A 18 0.60 2.19 -11.02
C CYS A 18 1.13 2.71 -12.36
N LYS A 19 1.01 1.92 -13.42
CA LYS A 19 1.40 2.31 -14.77
C LYS A 19 0.59 3.51 -15.28
N TYR A 20 -0.74 3.51 -15.08
CA TYR A 20 -1.58 4.64 -15.46
C TYR A 20 -1.17 5.92 -14.74
N LEU A 21 -0.84 5.83 -13.45
CA LEU A 21 -0.43 6.95 -12.61
C LEU A 21 1.08 7.27 -12.73
N GLU A 22 1.83 6.54 -13.55
CA GLU A 22 3.28 6.70 -13.75
C GLU A 22 4.05 6.62 -12.41
N LEU A 23 3.74 5.58 -11.63
CA LEU A 23 4.42 5.26 -10.38
C LEU A 23 5.51 4.22 -10.66
N ASP A 24 6.75 4.58 -10.37
CA ASP A 24 7.93 3.73 -10.61
C ASP A 24 8.27 2.81 -9.43
N THR A 25 7.35 2.68 -8.46
CA THR A 25 7.56 1.81 -7.30
C THR A 25 7.63 0.35 -7.73
N GLU A 26 8.67 -0.35 -7.33
CA GLU A 26 8.81 -1.77 -7.56
C GLU A 26 7.77 -2.55 -6.75
N ILE A 27 7.08 -3.48 -7.41
CA ILE A 27 6.07 -4.34 -6.80
C ILE A 27 6.60 -5.77 -6.77
N LEU A 28 6.83 -6.28 -5.58
CA LEU A 28 7.33 -7.64 -5.37
C LEU A 28 6.22 -8.55 -4.86
N VAL A 29 6.34 -9.83 -5.18
CA VAL A 29 5.46 -10.88 -4.66
C VAL A 29 6.14 -11.52 -3.46
N SER A 30 5.54 -11.41 -2.29
CA SER A 30 6.16 -11.87 -1.05
C SER A 30 6.46 -13.38 -1.01
N SER A 31 5.74 -14.19 -1.80
CA SER A 31 6.01 -15.63 -1.93
C SER A 31 7.25 -15.95 -2.75
N ASP A 32 7.74 -14.98 -3.55
CA ASP A 32 8.93 -15.15 -4.37
C ASP A 32 10.21 -14.69 -3.65
N ILE A 33 10.06 -14.11 -2.46
CA ILE A 33 11.18 -13.69 -1.61
C ILE A 33 11.64 -14.90 -0.80
N ASP A 34 12.93 -15.21 -0.85
CA ASP A 34 13.56 -16.33 -0.19
C ASP A 34 13.69 -16.07 1.33
N VAL A 35 12.60 -16.31 2.04
CA VAL A 35 12.46 -16.25 3.51
C VAL A 35 11.70 -17.47 4.01
N ASP A 36 11.73 -17.72 5.32
CA ASP A 36 10.92 -18.76 5.93
C ASP A 36 9.42 -18.40 5.82
N HIS A 37 8.70 -19.16 5.00
CA HIS A 37 7.27 -18.95 4.74
C HIS A 37 6.34 -19.47 5.84
N ASP A 38 6.88 -20.24 6.82
CA ASP A 38 6.10 -20.69 7.98
C ASP A 38 5.97 -19.58 9.04
N LEU A 39 6.80 -18.54 8.97
CA LEU A 39 6.67 -17.33 9.79
C LEU A 39 5.34 -16.61 9.53
N GLN A 40 4.76 -16.04 10.57
CA GLN A 40 3.48 -15.33 10.49
C GLN A 40 3.58 -13.93 11.12
N GLY A 41 2.59 -13.09 10.78
CA GLY A 41 2.43 -11.77 11.37
C GLY A 41 3.71 -10.93 11.25
N GLU A 42 4.11 -10.37 12.36
CA GLU A 42 5.22 -9.43 12.53
C GLU A 42 6.59 -10.05 12.20
N GLU A 43 6.82 -11.30 12.62
CA GLU A 43 8.07 -12.01 12.36
C GLU A 43 8.31 -12.21 10.85
N ARG A 44 7.28 -12.54 10.11
CA ARG A 44 7.36 -12.66 8.65
C ARG A 44 7.70 -11.34 7.98
N VAL A 45 7.07 -10.24 8.41
CA VAL A 45 7.33 -8.90 7.88
C VAL A 45 8.79 -8.51 8.13
N ILE A 46 9.28 -8.70 9.34
CA ILE A 46 10.66 -8.41 9.71
C ILE A 46 11.65 -9.24 8.87
N SER A 47 11.37 -10.52 8.68
CA SER A 47 12.20 -11.40 7.85
C SER A 47 12.29 -10.92 6.40
N ILE A 48 11.17 -10.47 5.83
CA ILE A 48 11.12 -9.88 4.49
C ILE A 48 11.93 -8.58 4.45
N CYS A 49 11.72 -7.66 5.41
CA CYS A 49 12.46 -6.40 5.47
C CYS A 49 13.97 -6.63 5.53
N LYS A 50 14.43 -7.56 6.36
CA LYS A 50 15.85 -7.93 6.45
C LYS A 50 16.40 -8.50 5.14
N LYS A 51 15.65 -9.39 4.49
CA LYS A 51 16.05 -9.96 3.21
C LYS A 51 16.16 -8.91 2.11
N MET A 52 15.31 -7.88 2.18
CA MET A 52 15.30 -6.76 1.24
C MET A 52 16.26 -5.62 1.64
N GLU A 53 17.02 -5.77 2.73
CA GLU A 53 17.91 -4.74 3.27
C GLU A 53 17.16 -3.41 3.53
N ALA A 54 15.87 -3.49 3.87
CA ALA A 54 15.06 -2.33 4.20
C ALA A 54 15.43 -1.80 5.59
N SER A 55 15.46 -0.49 5.73
CA SER A 55 15.65 0.20 7.02
C SER A 55 14.35 0.70 7.62
N ILE A 56 13.31 0.86 6.80
CA ILE A 56 12.00 1.40 7.21
C ILE A 56 10.92 0.46 6.68
N TYR A 57 9.97 0.11 7.54
CA TYR A 57 8.73 -0.55 7.17
C TYR A 57 7.55 0.40 7.33
N ILE A 58 6.79 0.60 6.28
CA ILE A 58 5.61 1.48 6.28
C ILE A 58 4.35 0.63 6.11
N ASN A 59 3.40 0.79 7.02
CA ASN A 59 2.09 0.14 6.93
C ASN A 59 0.96 1.18 6.97
N PRO A 60 -0.20 0.92 6.36
CA PRO A 60 -1.38 1.77 6.54
C PRO A 60 -1.76 1.94 8.02
N ILE A 61 -2.26 3.12 8.39
CA ILE A 61 -2.60 3.47 9.79
C ILE A 61 -3.55 2.48 10.46
N GLY A 62 -4.41 1.81 9.70
CA GLY A 62 -5.31 0.76 10.20
C GLY A 62 -4.60 -0.45 10.81
N GLY A 63 -3.33 -0.67 10.48
CA GLY A 63 -2.52 -1.75 11.03
C GLY A 63 -1.77 -1.41 12.32
N LYS A 64 -1.92 -0.20 12.86
CA LYS A 64 -1.13 0.29 14.02
C LYS A 64 -1.17 -0.62 15.24
N ASN A 65 -2.28 -1.30 15.47
CA ASN A 65 -2.44 -2.21 16.61
C ASN A 65 -1.93 -3.64 16.34
N MET A 66 -1.40 -3.89 15.13
CA MET A 66 -0.92 -5.22 14.73
C MET A 66 0.59 -5.37 14.87
N TYR A 67 1.31 -4.27 15.09
CA TYR A 67 2.76 -4.23 15.11
C TYR A 67 3.28 -3.52 16.35
N SER A 68 4.38 -4.03 16.91
CA SER A 68 5.07 -3.46 18.08
C SER A 68 6.30 -2.67 17.64
N ASN A 69 6.33 -1.38 17.96
CA ASN A 69 7.48 -0.53 17.66
C ASN A 69 8.77 -1.02 18.33
N ASP A 70 8.66 -1.57 19.55
CA ASP A 70 9.81 -2.11 20.29
C ASP A 70 10.45 -3.29 19.55
N ILE A 71 9.63 -4.21 19.03
CA ILE A 71 10.10 -5.39 18.29
C ILE A 71 10.82 -4.97 17.01
N PHE A 72 10.30 -4.00 16.26
CA PHE A 72 10.96 -3.49 15.06
C PHE A 72 12.28 -2.79 15.40
N THR A 73 12.30 -1.97 16.45
CA THR A 73 13.51 -1.26 16.91
C THR A 73 14.60 -2.24 17.35
N GLU A 74 14.27 -3.32 18.06
CA GLU A 74 15.20 -4.39 18.42
C GLU A 74 15.84 -5.08 17.20
N GLN A 75 15.16 -5.02 16.06
CA GLN A 75 15.62 -5.59 14.79
C GLN A 75 16.28 -4.55 13.87
N GLU A 76 16.57 -3.36 14.39
CA GLU A 76 17.18 -2.23 13.65
C GLU A 76 16.30 -1.76 12.46
N LEU A 77 14.98 -1.91 12.58
CA LEU A 77 13.98 -1.46 11.62
C LEU A 77 13.17 -0.29 12.19
N GLU A 78 12.94 0.72 11.39
CA GLU A 78 12.01 1.80 11.72
C GLU A 78 10.60 1.40 11.27
N LEU A 79 9.63 1.47 12.19
CA LEU A 79 8.21 1.23 11.89
C LEU A 79 7.48 2.55 11.77
N GLN A 80 6.84 2.79 10.64
CA GLN A 80 6.04 3.97 10.38
C GLN A 80 4.65 3.58 9.87
N PHE A 81 3.66 4.45 10.11
CA PHE A 81 2.31 4.26 9.60
C PHE A 81 1.91 5.39 8.67
N LEU A 82 1.40 5.01 7.50
CA LEU A 82 0.91 5.96 6.51
C LEU A 82 -0.54 6.31 6.82
N GLN A 83 -0.79 7.58 7.08
CA GLN A 83 -2.10 8.16 7.25
C GLN A 83 -2.43 9.05 6.05
N SER A 84 -3.33 8.59 5.17
CA SER A 84 -3.77 9.33 4.01
C SER A 84 -4.65 10.52 4.41
N GLN A 85 -4.52 11.63 3.71
CA GLN A 85 -5.43 12.76 3.81
C GLN A 85 -6.71 12.49 3.02
N LEU A 86 -7.83 13.00 3.52
CA LEU A 86 -9.10 12.97 2.80
C LEU A 86 -9.17 14.15 1.84
N TYR A 87 -9.46 13.85 0.59
CA TYR A 87 -9.75 14.86 -0.44
C TYR A 87 -11.19 14.69 -0.93
N GLU A 88 -11.95 15.77 -0.88
CA GLU A 88 -13.28 15.83 -1.50
C GLU A 88 -13.14 16.13 -2.99
N TYR A 89 -13.89 15.42 -3.80
CA TYR A 89 -13.99 15.62 -5.25
C TYR A 89 -15.43 15.42 -5.71
N PRO A 90 -15.86 16.04 -6.82
CA PRO A 90 -17.19 15.81 -7.35
C PRO A 90 -17.39 14.34 -7.69
N GLN A 91 -18.40 13.74 -7.11
CA GLN A 91 -18.95 12.44 -7.50
C GLN A 91 -20.27 12.68 -8.24
N PHE A 92 -21.03 11.63 -8.54
CA PHE A 92 -22.34 11.78 -9.15
C PHE A 92 -23.28 12.69 -8.32
N GLN A 93 -24.56 12.62 -8.46
CA GLN A 93 -25.48 13.43 -7.68
C GLN A 93 -25.58 12.93 -6.24
N GLY A 94 -25.35 13.79 -5.27
CA GLY A 94 -25.48 13.47 -3.84
C GLY A 94 -24.37 14.05 -2.97
N ALA A 95 -24.36 13.65 -1.69
CA ALA A 95 -23.28 13.98 -0.78
C ALA A 95 -22.02 13.15 -1.12
N PHE A 96 -20.86 13.74 -0.88
CA PHE A 96 -19.59 13.05 -1.05
C PHE A 96 -19.49 11.81 -0.18
N VAL A 97 -19.10 10.68 -0.78
CA VAL A 97 -18.85 9.41 -0.08
C VAL A 97 -17.34 9.21 0.04
N PRO A 98 -16.78 9.32 1.25
CA PRO A 98 -15.34 9.20 1.46
C PRO A 98 -14.87 7.74 1.44
N TRP A 99 -13.54 7.55 1.34
CA TRP A 99 -12.84 6.29 1.52
C TRP A 99 -13.28 5.15 0.60
N LEU A 100 -13.65 5.49 -0.62
CA LEU A 100 -13.88 4.53 -1.68
C LEU A 100 -12.54 4.03 -2.27
N SER A 101 -12.60 3.33 -3.37
CA SER A 101 -11.39 2.83 -4.05
C SER A 101 -10.65 3.93 -4.80
N ILE A 102 -9.33 3.72 -5.05
CA ILE A 102 -8.55 4.53 -6.01
C ILE A 102 -9.22 4.55 -7.40
N LEU A 103 -9.97 3.52 -7.76
CA LEU A 103 -10.72 3.48 -9.01
C LEU A 103 -11.78 4.57 -9.07
N ASP A 104 -12.48 4.83 -7.97
CA ASP A 104 -13.45 5.92 -7.88
C ASP A 104 -12.75 7.27 -8.11
N ILE A 105 -11.62 7.50 -7.45
CA ILE A 105 -10.84 8.72 -7.61
C ILE A 105 -10.40 8.93 -9.07
N ILE A 106 -9.91 7.88 -9.73
CA ILE A 106 -9.45 7.93 -11.13
C ILE A 106 -10.63 8.22 -12.08
N MET A 107 -11.81 7.70 -11.79
CA MET A 107 -12.98 7.91 -12.66
C MET A 107 -13.53 9.33 -12.60
N PHE A 108 -13.34 10.03 -11.50
CA PHE A 108 -13.87 11.40 -11.30
C PHE A 108 -12.82 12.50 -11.45
N ASN A 109 -11.54 12.18 -11.55
CA ASN A 109 -10.46 13.15 -11.62
C ASN A 109 -9.50 12.83 -12.76
N ASN A 110 -8.86 13.86 -13.31
CA ASN A 110 -7.77 13.65 -14.25
C ASN A 110 -6.53 13.11 -13.52
N LYS A 111 -5.61 12.53 -14.29
CA LYS A 111 -4.40 11.88 -13.80
C LYS A 111 -3.53 12.81 -12.93
N GLU A 112 -3.34 14.04 -13.35
CA GLU A 112 -2.53 15.04 -12.63
C GLU A 112 -3.11 15.30 -11.24
N LYS A 113 -4.43 15.40 -11.12
CA LYS A 113 -5.12 15.62 -9.85
C LYS A 113 -5.00 14.40 -8.94
N VAL A 114 -5.15 13.20 -9.49
CA VAL A 114 -4.95 11.96 -8.72
C VAL A 114 -3.52 11.88 -8.18
N ARG A 115 -2.52 12.18 -9.01
CA ARG A 115 -1.11 12.21 -8.57
C ARG A 115 -0.86 13.23 -7.45
N GLN A 116 -1.52 14.38 -7.47
CA GLN A 116 -1.47 15.34 -6.35
C GLN A 116 -2.04 14.74 -5.07
N TYR A 117 -3.16 14.02 -5.15
CA TYR A 117 -3.77 13.38 -3.97
C TYR A 117 -2.86 12.30 -3.36
N LEU A 118 -2.07 11.60 -4.18
CA LEU A 118 -1.13 10.58 -3.69
C LEU A 118 0.02 11.17 -2.85
N THR A 119 0.28 12.47 -2.92
CA THR A 119 1.27 13.13 -2.06
C THR A 119 0.70 13.60 -0.72
N GLY A 120 -0.62 13.47 -0.53
CA GLY A 120 -1.31 13.89 0.68
C GLY A 120 -1.37 12.77 1.72
N TYR A 121 -0.29 12.58 2.44
CA TYR A 121 -0.22 11.64 3.57
C TYR A 121 0.76 12.16 4.62
N GLU A 122 0.66 11.59 5.81
CA GLU A 122 1.62 11.76 6.89
C GLU A 122 2.17 10.40 7.30
N LEU A 123 3.44 10.36 7.67
CA LEU A 123 4.06 9.20 8.30
C LEU A 123 4.15 9.47 9.81
N VAL A 124 3.56 8.57 10.61
CA VAL A 124 3.44 8.69 12.07
C VAL A 124 3.94 7.43 12.75
#